data_559ecec0c0d6dea94dd63d3b30f091a3
#
_entry.id   559ecec0c0d6dea94dd63d3b30f091a3
#
_cell.length_a   1.000
_cell.length_b   1.000
_cell.length_c   1.000
_cell.angle_alpha   90.00
_cell.angle_beta   90.00
_cell.angle_gamma   90.00
#
_symmetry.space_group_name_H-M   'P 1'
#
loop_
_entity.id
_entity.type
_entity.pdbx_description
1 polymer ?
#
loop_
_entity_poly.entity_id
_entity_poly.type
_entity_poly.pdbx_seq_one_letter_code
_entity_poly.pdbx_strand_id
1 'polypeptide(L)'
;EIINNQETNQNAEPVEKNYSSCRTNKNIKQYEIWNVEWKNNPNNIKLVVIVQTNYLNNHKHASYLVCPLVPEDVFQYWILRLRIYLPGAGRFEILVDQITTVSGQALIERVNVLPDDIRIKLRRNLCVVLGFSI
;
A
#
# COMPACT_ATOMS: atom_id res chain seq x y z
N GLU A 1 33.66 0.23 18.02
CA GLU A 1 32.32 0.65 17.61
C GLU A 1 31.79 -0.22 16.47
N ILE A 2 32.59 -0.35 15.42
CA ILE A 2 32.21 -1.16 14.25
C ILE A 2 32.02 -2.62 14.63
N ILE A 3 32.86 -3.13 15.51
CA ILE A 3 32.81 -4.51 16.01
C ILE A 3 31.49 -4.77 16.72
N ASN A 4 31.04 -3.82 17.52
CA ASN A 4 29.77 -3.95 18.22
C ASN A 4 28.59 -4.01 17.26
N ASN A 5 28.66 -3.26 16.19
CA ASN A 5 27.64 -3.31 15.14
C ASN A 5 27.56 -4.66 14.46
N GLN A 6 28.73 -5.30 14.28
CA GLN A 6 28.78 -6.63 13.69
C GLN A 6 28.15 -7.68 14.59
N GLU A 7 28.40 -7.59 15.89
CA GLU A 7 27.78 -8.48 16.85
C GLU A 7 26.27 -8.34 16.85
N THR A 8 25.79 -7.10 16.78
CA THR A 8 24.35 -6.82 16.68
C THR A 8 23.77 -7.46 15.43
N ASN A 9 24.49 -7.41 14.31
CA ASN A 9 24.03 -8.01 13.07
C ASN A 9 23.94 -9.54 13.15
N GLN A 10 24.83 -10.18 13.89
CA GLN A 10 24.74 -11.61 14.11
C GLN A 10 23.47 -12.01 14.84
N ASN A 11 23.00 -11.15 15.72
CA ASN A 11 21.78 -11.39 16.47
C ASN A 11 20.51 -11.06 15.68
N ALA A 12 20.64 -10.56 14.47
CA ALA A 12 19.52 -10.22 13.61
C ALA A 12 18.86 -11.45 12.96
N GLU A 13 19.49 -12.62 13.04
CA GLU A 13 18.99 -13.82 12.38
C GLU A 13 17.57 -14.21 12.80
N PRO A 14 17.20 -14.20 14.09
CA PRO A 14 15.80 -14.47 14.46
C PRO A 14 14.81 -13.42 13.90
N VAL A 15 15.26 -12.16 13.82
CA VAL A 15 14.44 -11.09 13.25
C VAL A 15 14.23 -11.33 11.76
N GLU A 16 15.26 -11.74 11.04
CA GLU A 16 15.14 -12.07 9.62
C GLU A 16 14.15 -13.20 9.37
N LYS A 17 14.19 -14.24 10.19
CA LYS A 17 13.25 -15.36 10.07
C LYS A 17 11.81 -14.90 10.27
N ASN A 18 11.57 -14.06 11.28
CA ASN A 18 10.24 -13.52 11.51
C ASN A 18 9.79 -12.64 10.36
N TYR A 19 10.71 -11.84 9.84
CA TYR A 19 10.43 -10.96 8.71
C TYR A 19 10.11 -11.78 7.46
N SER A 20 10.86 -12.84 7.21
CA SER A 20 10.64 -13.72 6.06
C SER A 20 9.28 -14.40 6.10
N SER A 21 8.76 -14.73 7.31
CA SER A 21 7.45 -15.33 7.43
C SER A 21 6.32 -14.40 7.02
N CYS A 22 6.56 -13.08 6.95
CA CYS A 22 5.58 -12.10 6.49
C CYS A 22 5.57 -11.94 4.97
N ARG A 23 6.52 -12.53 4.28
CA ARG A 23 6.57 -12.45 2.81
C ARG A 23 5.45 -13.29 2.20
N THR A 24 5.00 -12.83 1.06
CA THR A 24 3.96 -13.51 0.31
C THR A 24 4.49 -14.05 -1.00
N ASN A 25 3.87 -15.14 -1.49
CA ASN A 25 4.14 -15.65 -2.83
C ASN A 25 3.23 -15.01 -3.88
N LYS A 26 2.35 -14.11 -3.47
CA LYS A 26 1.43 -13.43 -4.38
C LYS A 26 2.21 -12.49 -5.30
N ASN A 27 1.73 -12.37 -6.52
CA ASN A 27 2.29 -11.46 -7.50
C ASN A 27 1.59 -10.11 -7.39
N ILE A 28 2.17 -9.22 -6.58
CA ILE A 28 1.59 -7.91 -6.26
C ILE A 28 2.32 -6.84 -7.07
N LYS A 29 1.56 -6.02 -7.79
CA LYS A 29 2.10 -4.96 -8.64
C LYS A 29 1.55 -3.60 -8.26
N GLN A 30 2.36 -2.57 -8.51
CA GLN A 30 1.96 -1.18 -8.32
C GLN A 30 0.68 -0.88 -9.10
N TYR A 31 -0.20 -0.08 -8.51
CA TYR A 31 -1.49 0.35 -9.06
C TYR A 31 -2.58 -0.71 -9.07
N GLU A 32 -2.32 -1.89 -8.56
CA GLU A 32 -3.36 -2.89 -8.37
C GLU A 32 -4.19 -2.55 -7.13
N ILE A 33 -5.47 -2.89 -7.21
CA ILE A 33 -6.39 -2.73 -6.08
C ILE A 33 -6.66 -4.11 -5.52
N TRP A 34 -6.44 -4.25 -4.21
CA TRP A 34 -6.52 -5.52 -3.51
C TRP A 34 -7.52 -5.47 -2.37
N ASN A 35 -8.23 -6.57 -2.17
CA ASN A 35 -8.94 -6.79 -0.91
C ASN A 35 -7.92 -6.94 0.21
N VAL A 36 -8.17 -6.30 1.33
CA VAL A 36 -7.26 -6.34 2.46
C VAL A 36 -8.01 -6.80 3.71
N GLU A 37 -7.36 -7.67 4.47
CA GLU A 37 -7.82 -8.04 5.80
C GLU A 37 -6.95 -7.33 6.81
N TRP A 38 -7.48 -6.27 7.36
CA TRP A 38 -6.71 -5.30 8.13
C TRP A 38 -7.26 -5.25 9.56
N LYS A 39 -6.51 -5.80 10.50
CA LYS A 39 -6.91 -5.77 11.91
C LYS A 39 -6.82 -4.36 12.45
N ASN A 40 -7.70 -4.03 13.41
CA ASN A 40 -7.76 -2.72 14.05
C ASN A 40 -7.97 -1.58 13.05
N ASN A 41 -8.79 -1.85 12.10
CA ASN A 41 -9.08 -0.92 11.00
C ASN A 41 -10.16 0.07 11.45
N PRO A 42 -9.83 1.32 11.76
CA PRO A 42 -10.79 2.26 12.34
C PRO A 42 -11.91 2.67 11.39
N ASN A 43 -11.67 2.57 10.08
CA ASN A 43 -12.64 2.99 9.06
C ASN A 43 -13.21 1.82 8.29
N ASN A 44 -13.02 0.61 8.78
CA ASN A 44 -13.49 -0.61 8.13
C ASN A 44 -13.02 -0.69 6.67
N ILE A 45 -11.75 -0.40 6.43
CA ILE A 45 -11.15 -0.41 5.10
C ILE A 45 -11.11 -1.84 4.58
N LYS A 46 -11.61 -2.06 3.38
CA LYS A 46 -11.61 -3.37 2.72
C LYS A 46 -10.80 -3.39 1.44
N LEU A 47 -10.52 -2.23 0.87
CA LEU A 47 -9.77 -2.11 -0.38
C LEU A 47 -8.62 -1.16 -0.21
N VAL A 48 -7.51 -1.50 -0.83
CA VAL A 48 -6.32 -0.64 -0.88
C VAL A 48 -5.76 -0.66 -2.30
N VAL A 49 -5.10 0.42 -2.69
CA VAL A 49 -4.32 0.45 -3.93
C VAL A 49 -2.84 0.38 -3.57
N ILE A 50 -2.11 -0.46 -4.30
CA ILE A 50 -0.67 -0.63 -4.11
C ILE A 50 0.03 0.57 -4.74
N VAL A 51 0.77 1.32 -3.93
CA VAL A 51 1.53 2.46 -4.42
C VAL A 51 3.04 2.19 -4.42
N GLN A 52 3.47 1.11 -3.79
CA GLN A 52 4.88 0.74 -3.73
C GLN A 52 5.42 0.37 -5.10
N THR A 53 6.64 0.81 -5.37
CA THR A 53 7.31 0.54 -6.64
C THR A 53 7.44 -0.95 -6.92
N ASN A 54 7.32 -1.34 -8.20
CA ASN A 54 7.52 -2.73 -8.61
C ASN A 54 8.94 -3.22 -8.36
N TYR A 55 9.90 -2.32 -8.24
CA TYR A 55 11.24 -2.70 -7.86
C TYR A 55 11.23 -3.48 -6.53
N LEU A 56 10.52 -2.99 -5.53
CA LEU A 56 10.37 -3.69 -4.26
C LEU A 56 9.36 -4.83 -4.36
N ASN A 57 8.27 -4.64 -5.07
CA ASN A 57 7.22 -5.65 -5.20
C ASN A 57 7.75 -6.93 -5.83
N ASN A 58 8.61 -6.81 -6.83
CA ASN A 58 9.19 -7.96 -7.53
C ASN A 58 10.15 -8.75 -6.64
N HIS A 59 10.67 -8.14 -5.59
CA HIS A 59 11.54 -8.81 -4.64
C HIS A 59 10.77 -9.43 -3.46
N LYS A 60 9.46 -9.50 -3.57
CA LYS A 60 8.60 -10.09 -2.54
C LYS A 60 8.84 -9.46 -1.16
N HIS A 61 8.79 -8.14 -1.12
CA HIS A 61 8.96 -7.42 0.13
C HIS A 61 7.90 -7.86 1.15
N ALA A 62 8.24 -7.83 2.44
CA ALA A 62 7.32 -8.31 3.49
C ALA A 62 6.13 -7.38 3.68
N SER A 63 6.30 -6.10 3.45
CA SER A 63 5.23 -5.11 3.59
C SER A 63 5.09 -4.30 2.31
N TYR A 64 3.91 -3.73 2.13
CA TYR A 64 3.57 -3.00 0.92
C TYR A 64 2.98 -1.64 1.28
N LEU A 65 3.50 -0.58 0.65
CA LEU A 65 2.92 0.76 0.77
C LEU A 65 1.63 0.81 -0.03
N VAL A 66 0.58 1.27 0.63
CA VAL A 66 -0.76 1.31 0.04
C VAL A 66 -1.46 2.62 0.41
N CYS A 67 -2.48 2.97 -0.38
CA CYS A 67 -3.45 3.99 -0.02
C CYS A 67 -4.81 3.32 0.15
N PRO A 68 -5.51 3.57 1.26
CA PRO A 68 -6.85 3.00 1.45
C PRO A 68 -7.88 3.59 0.51
N LEU A 69 -8.91 2.80 0.18
CA LEU A 69 -10.08 3.26 -0.54
C LEU A 69 -11.29 3.20 0.38
N VAL A 70 -12.12 4.24 0.33
CA VAL A 70 -13.38 4.29 1.08
C VAL A 70 -14.52 4.62 0.12
N PRO A 71 -15.77 4.21 0.45
CA PRO A 71 -16.91 4.61 -0.36
C PRO A 71 -17.02 6.13 -0.49
N GLU A 72 -17.48 6.60 -1.64
CA GLU A 72 -17.52 8.02 -1.97
C GLU A 72 -18.47 8.83 -1.09
N ASP A 73 -19.38 8.19 -0.40
CA ASP A 73 -20.34 8.87 0.48
C ASP A 73 -19.71 9.40 1.76
N VAL A 74 -18.44 9.24 1.96
CA VAL A 74 -17.72 9.82 3.08
C VAL A 74 -17.60 11.33 2.86
N PHE A 75 -17.99 12.12 3.84
CA PHE A 75 -18.18 13.55 3.73
C PHE A 75 -16.95 14.38 3.51
N GLN A 76 -15.79 13.90 3.91
CA GLN A 76 -14.61 14.73 3.94
C GLN A 76 -13.86 14.66 2.64
N TYR A 77 -14.03 15.69 1.85
CA TYR A 77 -13.36 15.82 0.56
C TYR A 77 -12.10 16.67 0.73
N TRP A 78 -11.00 16.09 0.36
CA TRP A 78 -9.71 16.78 0.28
C TRP A 78 -9.25 16.84 -1.15
N ILE A 79 -8.70 17.99 -1.56
CA ILE A 79 -8.29 18.21 -2.93
C ILE A 79 -7.29 17.15 -3.44
N LEU A 80 -6.57 16.51 -2.52
CA LEU A 80 -5.58 15.48 -2.88
C LEU A 80 -6.17 14.09 -3.01
N ARG A 81 -7.39 13.88 -2.53
CA ARG A 81 -8.06 12.59 -2.64
C ARG A 81 -8.67 12.43 -4.02
N LEU A 82 -8.63 11.20 -4.54
CA LEU A 82 -9.07 10.90 -5.89
C LEU A 82 -10.34 10.06 -5.87
N ARG A 83 -11.31 10.45 -6.66
CA ARG A 83 -12.54 9.68 -6.85
C ARG A 83 -12.39 8.76 -8.02
N ILE A 84 -12.77 7.50 -7.84
CA ILE A 84 -12.72 6.50 -8.90
C ILE A 84 -13.98 5.66 -8.90
N TYR A 85 -14.28 5.10 -10.08
CA TYR A 85 -15.35 4.14 -10.24
C TYR A 85 -14.74 2.77 -10.51
N LEU A 86 -15.13 1.79 -9.70
CA LEU A 86 -14.68 0.41 -9.87
C LEU A 86 -15.86 -0.42 -10.37
N PRO A 87 -15.78 -0.95 -11.61
CA PRO A 87 -16.85 -1.79 -12.13
C PRO A 87 -17.17 -2.95 -11.19
N GLY A 88 -18.43 -3.14 -10.88
CA GLY A 88 -18.87 -4.19 -9.98
C GLY A 88 -18.78 -3.85 -8.49
N ALA A 89 -18.11 -2.76 -8.12
CA ALA A 89 -17.93 -2.39 -6.71
C ALA A 89 -18.50 -1.01 -6.38
N GLY A 90 -18.53 -0.09 -7.36
CA GLY A 90 -19.09 1.23 -7.17
C GLY A 90 -18.06 2.34 -7.12
N ARG A 91 -18.44 3.46 -6.52
CA ARG A 91 -17.59 4.64 -6.45
C ARG A 91 -16.84 4.68 -5.15
N PHE A 92 -15.55 5.00 -5.25
CA PHE A 92 -14.64 5.05 -4.11
C PHE A 92 -13.80 6.32 -4.16
N GLU A 93 -13.21 6.62 -3.03
CA GLU A 93 -12.26 7.71 -2.90
C GLU A 93 -10.94 7.12 -2.41
N ILE A 94 -9.84 7.45 -3.11
CA ILE A 94 -8.50 7.04 -2.70
C ILE A 94 -7.98 8.05 -1.69
N LEU A 95 -7.63 7.57 -0.50
CA LEU A 95 -7.13 8.42 0.57
C LEU A 95 -5.61 8.58 0.43
N VAL A 96 -5.19 9.45 -0.50
CA VAL A 96 -3.78 9.63 -0.82
C VAL A 96 -2.98 10.15 0.38
N ASP A 97 -3.62 10.96 1.21
CA ASP A 97 -3.01 11.51 2.43
C ASP A 97 -2.92 10.48 3.57
N GLN A 98 -3.49 9.31 3.41
CA GLN A 98 -3.50 8.24 4.41
C GLN A 98 -2.61 7.07 3.99
N ILE A 99 -1.52 7.36 3.28
CA ILE A 99 -0.57 6.33 2.86
C ILE A 99 -0.05 5.57 4.07
N THR A 100 -0.01 4.25 3.96
CA THR A 100 0.40 3.38 5.06
C THR A 100 0.98 2.08 4.52
N THR A 101 1.38 1.18 5.40
CA THR A 101 1.87 -0.13 5.01
C THR A 101 0.96 -1.23 5.51
N VAL A 102 0.90 -2.31 4.75
CA VAL A 102 0.23 -3.54 5.16
C VAL A 102 1.16 -4.72 4.89
N SER A 103 0.99 -5.78 5.67
CA SER A 103 1.70 -7.02 5.41
C SER A 103 1.22 -7.65 4.11
N GLY A 104 2.13 -8.33 3.39
CA GLY A 104 1.74 -9.08 2.21
C GLY A 104 0.69 -10.14 2.50
N GLN A 105 0.66 -10.66 3.73
CA GLN A 105 -0.36 -11.65 4.13
C GLN A 105 -1.74 -11.01 4.28
N ALA A 106 -1.82 -9.72 4.55
CA ALA A 106 -3.09 -9.01 4.68
C ALA A 106 -3.76 -8.78 3.34
N LEU A 107 -3.02 -8.83 2.24
CA LEU A 107 -3.54 -8.65 0.88
C LEU A 107 -4.12 -9.98 0.40
N ILE A 108 -5.44 -10.04 0.26
CA ILE A 108 -6.14 -11.30 0.01
C ILE A 108 -6.18 -11.63 -1.48
N GLU A 109 -6.73 -10.73 -2.30
CA GLU A 109 -6.80 -10.94 -3.74
C GLU A 109 -6.86 -9.62 -4.48
N ARG A 110 -6.35 -9.63 -5.70
CA ARG A 110 -6.46 -8.48 -6.60
C ARG A 110 -7.88 -8.45 -7.16
N VAL A 111 -8.50 -7.29 -7.09
CA VAL A 111 -9.86 -7.11 -7.58
C VAL A 111 -9.95 -6.15 -8.76
N ASN A 112 -8.95 -5.30 -8.94
CA ASN A 112 -8.96 -4.33 -10.04
C ASN A 112 -7.56 -3.75 -10.25
N VAL A 113 -7.42 -2.88 -11.25
CA VAL A 113 -6.19 -2.15 -11.56
C VAL A 113 -6.59 -0.71 -11.89
N LEU A 114 -5.81 0.26 -11.43
CA LEU A 114 -6.11 1.66 -11.72
C LEU A 114 -5.96 1.97 -13.21
N PRO A 115 -6.89 2.73 -13.79
CA PRO A 115 -6.73 3.26 -15.15
C PRO A 115 -5.54 4.22 -15.24
N ASP A 116 -4.99 4.38 -16.43
CA ASP A 116 -3.78 5.18 -16.64
C ASP A 116 -3.95 6.64 -16.22
N ASP A 117 -5.10 7.24 -16.52
CA ASP A 117 -5.35 8.64 -16.15
C ASP A 117 -5.36 8.83 -14.63
N ILE A 118 -5.88 7.87 -13.89
CA ILE A 118 -5.88 7.92 -12.42
C ILE A 118 -4.47 7.69 -11.88
N ARG A 119 -3.68 6.83 -12.51
CA ARG A 119 -2.28 6.60 -12.09
C ARG A 119 -1.48 7.90 -12.12
N ILE A 120 -1.64 8.69 -13.18
CA ILE A 120 -0.95 9.97 -13.33
C ILE A 120 -1.34 10.92 -12.19
N LYS A 121 -2.62 11.02 -11.91
CA LYS A 121 -3.12 11.87 -10.83
C LYS A 121 -2.64 11.39 -9.45
N LEU A 122 -2.64 10.08 -9.24
CA LEU A 122 -2.18 9.48 -7.99
C LEU A 122 -0.71 9.81 -7.73
N ARG A 123 0.13 9.63 -8.75
CA ARG A 123 1.56 9.95 -8.63
C ARG A 123 1.77 11.42 -8.28
N ARG A 124 1.06 12.32 -8.96
CA ARG A 124 1.16 13.75 -8.69
C ARG A 124 0.75 14.07 -7.24
N ASN A 125 -0.37 13.52 -6.81
CA ASN A 125 -0.88 13.78 -5.48
C ASN A 125 0.04 13.19 -4.39
N LEU A 126 0.64 12.03 -4.65
CA LEU A 126 1.62 11.44 -3.74
C LEU A 126 2.86 12.34 -3.60
N CYS A 127 3.32 12.91 -4.71
CA CYS A 127 4.45 13.85 -4.65
C CYS A 127 4.11 15.06 -3.77
N VAL A 128 2.90 15.57 -3.88
CA VAL A 128 2.45 16.70 -3.05
C VAL A 128 2.39 16.30 -1.58
N VAL A 129 1.77 15.16 -1.30
CA VAL A 129 1.63 14.66 0.09
C VAL A 129 3.00 14.45 0.73
N LEU A 130 3.95 13.90 -0.02
CA LEU A 130 5.28 13.60 0.49
C LEU A 130 6.23 14.79 0.41
N GLY A 131 5.82 15.90 -0.18
CA GLY A 131 6.63 17.10 -0.28
C GLY A 131 7.72 17.04 -1.34
N PHE A 132 7.57 16.18 -2.35
CA PHE A 132 8.53 16.06 -3.43
C PHE A 132 8.15 16.96 -4.59
N SER A 133 9.17 17.51 -5.26
CA SER A 133 8.96 18.26 -6.50
C SER A 133 8.52 17.32 -7.60
N ILE A 134 7.64 17.81 -8.43
CA ILE A 134 7.15 17.05 -9.57
C ILE A 134 8.01 17.36 -10.81
#